data_7c35ba89b6003e6957ac08f90e251b9d
#
_entry.id   7c35ba89b6003e6957ac08f90e251b9d
#
_cell.length_a   1.000
_cell.length_b   1.000
_cell.length_c   1.000
_cell.angle_alpha   90.00
_cell.angle_beta   90.00
_cell.angle_gamma   90.00
#
_symmetry.space_group_name_H-M   'P 1'
#
loop_
_entity.id
_entity.type
_entity.pdbx_description
1 polymer ?
#
loop_
_entity_poly.entity_id
_entity_poly.type
_entity_poly.pdbx_seq_one_letter_code
_entity_poly.pdbx_strand_id
1 'polypeptide(L)'
;MNYYIIGIGAAIIIITALLYWLYSYIFPEKSKVSSKNYLFNTGIRSIPLDELKNPTSKTYSIELWLYINTLPKTETAIFSYSPSQSVSLIIDPHNILTFKNTQRKEQSMKITNIPLRRWVYIVINVKYNLVEMYMDGKLVDSGKISSRYINSISYEDSITFGSIDAYIAGMNRNTKLLDLETIRKQYYKDKNDLRH
;
A
#
# COMPACT_ATOMS: atom_id res chain seq x y z
N MET A 1 49.99 -19.55 9.97
CA MET A 1 48.56 -19.21 9.97
C MET A 1 47.88 -20.03 8.86
N ASN A 2 46.90 -20.87 9.22
CA ASN A 2 46.36 -21.89 8.29
C ASN A 2 45.51 -21.25 7.20
N TYR A 3 46.08 -21.03 6.03
CA TYR A 3 45.39 -20.49 4.84
C TYR A 3 44.17 -21.33 4.42
N TYR A 4 44.12 -22.62 4.76
CA TYR A 4 42.98 -23.49 4.55
C TYR A 4 41.73 -23.07 5.35
N ILE A 5 41.89 -22.61 6.60
CA ILE A 5 40.78 -22.17 7.45
C ILE A 5 40.17 -20.88 6.89
N ILE A 6 41.03 -19.96 6.40
CA ILE A 6 40.59 -18.71 5.78
C ILE A 6 39.84 -19.00 4.46
N GLY A 7 40.37 -19.93 3.66
CA GLY A 7 39.71 -20.36 2.41
C GLY A 7 38.35 -20.99 2.62
N ILE A 8 38.22 -21.86 3.63
CA ILE A 8 36.92 -22.48 3.99
C ILE A 8 35.92 -21.43 4.49
N GLY A 9 36.37 -20.49 5.33
CA GLY A 9 35.49 -19.40 5.81
C GLY A 9 34.98 -18.51 4.68
N ALA A 10 35.85 -18.13 3.74
CA ALA A 10 35.48 -17.35 2.58
C ALA A 10 34.48 -18.13 1.66
N ALA A 11 34.71 -19.41 1.43
CA ALA A 11 33.80 -20.24 0.66
C ALA A 11 32.40 -20.34 1.27
N ILE A 12 32.30 -20.51 2.60
CA ILE A 12 31.01 -20.54 3.31
C ILE A 12 30.27 -19.21 3.14
N ILE A 13 30.95 -18.06 3.27
CA ILE A 13 30.32 -16.74 3.10
C ILE A 13 29.78 -16.57 1.67
N ILE A 14 30.55 -16.97 0.66
CA ILE A 14 30.12 -16.87 -0.75
C ILE A 14 28.90 -17.79 -1.00
N ILE A 15 28.92 -19.02 -0.49
CA ILE A 15 27.81 -19.96 -0.67
C ILE A 15 26.56 -19.44 0.01
N THR A 16 26.65 -18.90 1.24
CA THR A 16 25.48 -18.33 1.94
C THR A 16 24.93 -17.10 1.24
N ALA A 17 25.77 -16.23 0.69
CA ALA A 17 25.37 -15.08 -0.09
C ALA A 17 24.65 -15.50 -1.39
N LEU A 18 25.18 -16.51 -2.09
CA LEU A 18 24.55 -17.07 -3.30
C LEU A 18 23.21 -17.74 -3.00
N LEU A 19 23.11 -18.50 -1.91
CA LEU A 19 21.84 -19.13 -1.49
C LEU A 19 20.81 -18.08 -1.10
N TYR A 20 21.22 -17.01 -0.41
CA TYR A 20 20.32 -15.88 -0.08
C TYR A 20 19.84 -15.15 -1.35
N TRP A 21 20.74 -14.90 -2.28
CA TRP A 21 20.40 -14.28 -3.57
C TRP A 21 19.45 -15.16 -4.39
N LEU A 22 19.74 -16.47 -4.48
CA LEU A 22 18.89 -17.44 -5.14
C LEU A 22 17.52 -17.56 -4.49
N TYR A 23 17.47 -17.59 -3.16
CA TYR A 23 16.21 -17.59 -2.41
C TYR A 23 15.37 -16.33 -2.71
N SER A 24 15.98 -15.14 -2.71
CA SER A 24 15.26 -13.90 -3.02
C SER A 24 14.81 -13.82 -4.49
N TYR A 25 15.50 -14.50 -5.40
CA TYR A 25 15.13 -14.62 -6.80
C TYR A 25 13.97 -15.59 -7.02
N ILE A 26 13.99 -16.75 -6.36
CA ILE A 26 12.95 -17.80 -6.49
C ILE A 26 11.68 -17.41 -5.74
N PHE A 27 11.82 -16.72 -4.59
CA PHE A 27 10.71 -16.26 -3.75
C PHE A 27 10.66 -14.74 -3.70
N PRO A 28 10.30 -14.06 -4.79
CA PRO A 28 10.15 -12.61 -4.80
C PRO A 28 9.10 -12.20 -3.77
N GLU A 29 9.36 -11.07 -3.08
CA GLU A 29 8.39 -10.52 -2.12
C GLU A 29 7.05 -10.25 -2.82
N LYS A 30 6.01 -10.95 -2.41
CA LYS A 30 4.65 -10.64 -2.85
C LYS A 30 4.16 -9.36 -2.15
N SER A 31 4.59 -8.23 -2.67
CA SER A 31 4.10 -6.91 -2.23
C SER A 31 3.00 -6.38 -3.14
N LYS A 32 2.89 -6.94 -4.34
CA LYS A 32 2.00 -6.46 -5.38
C LYS A 32 0.58 -6.97 -5.17
N VAL A 33 -0.29 -6.09 -4.72
CA VAL A 33 -1.72 -6.36 -4.55
C VAL A 33 -2.42 -6.41 -5.89
N SER A 34 -2.02 -5.58 -6.86
CA SER A 34 -2.59 -5.55 -8.20
C SER A 34 -1.60 -5.07 -9.24
N SER A 35 -1.46 -5.83 -10.32
CA SER A 35 -0.63 -5.48 -11.48
C SER A 35 -1.42 -4.92 -12.67
N LYS A 36 -2.75 -4.94 -12.60
CA LYS A 36 -3.63 -4.55 -13.71
C LYS A 36 -4.48 -3.36 -13.32
N ASN A 37 -4.90 -2.57 -14.30
CA ASN A 37 -5.92 -1.56 -14.11
C ASN A 37 -7.25 -2.28 -13.84
N TYR A 38 -7.86 -2.02 -12.69
CA TYR A 38 -9.16 -2.57 -12.35
C TYR A 38 -10.22 -1.49 -12.44
N LEU A 39 -11.28 -1.80 -13.16
CA LEU A 39 -12.52 -1.06 -13.10
C LEU A 39 -13.30 -1.54 -11.87
N PHE A 40 -13.56 -0.65 -10.91
CA PHE A 40 -14.33 -1.00 -9.71
C PHE A 40 -15.80 -1.36 -10.00
N ASN A 41 -16.28 -1.02 -11.20
CA ASN A 41 -17.66 -1.26 -11.62
C ASN A 41 -18.03 -2.74 -11.81
N THR A 42 -17.09 -3.68 -11.72
CA THR A 42 -17.33 -5.08 -12.12
C THR A 42 -17.45 -6.06 -10.97
N GLY A 43 -17.64 -5.60 -9.73
CA GLY A 43 -17.89 -6.46 -8.59
C GLY A 43 -16.84 -6.39 -7.49
N ILE A 44 -17.23 -6.83 -6.30
CA ILE A 44 -16.37 -6.89 -5.11
C ILE A 44 -15.25 -7.89 -5.38
N ARG A 45 -14.02 -7.40 -5.44
CA ARG A 45 -12.84 -8.24 -5.46
C ARG A 45 -12.21 -8.24 -4.08
N SER A 46 -11.87 -9.43 -3.60
CA SER A 46 -11.19 -9.64 -2.34
C SER A 46 -9.80 -10.21 -2.60
N ILE A 47 -8.79 -9.71 -1.90
CA ILE A 47 -7.41 -10.21 -1.94
C ILE A 47 -7.04 -10.61 -0.52
N PRO A 48 -6.85 -11.92 -0.26
CA PRO A 48 -6.48 -12.42 1.05
C PRO A 48 -5.14 -11.83 1.51
N LEU A 49 -5.04 -11.43 2.77
CA LEU A 49 -3.81 -10.86 3.34
C LEU A 49 -2.72 -11.91 3.56
N ASP A 50 -3.06 -13.18 3.72
CA ASP A 50 -2.11 -14.28 3.85
C ASP A 50 -1.26 -14.48 2.59
N GLU A 51 -1.73 -13.99 1.43
CA GLU A 51 -0.94 -13.95 0.21
C GLU A 51 0.14 -12.86 0.20
N LEU A 52 0.08 -11.91 1.14
CA LEU A 52 1.01 -10.80 1.24
C LEU A 52 2.12 -11.10 2.24
N LYS A 53 3.32 -10.56 2.01
CA LYS A 53 4.42 -10.66 2.95
C LYS A 53 4.15 -9.80 4.19
N ASN A 54 4.27 -10.41 5.39
CA ASN A 54 4.11 -9.75 6.69
C ASN A 54 2.84 -8.86 6.77
N PRO A 55 1.65 -9.39 6.48
CA PRO A 55 0.43 -8.59 6.37
C PRO A 55 0.05 -7.90 7.68
N THR A 56 0.43 -8.49 8.83
CA THR A 56 0.18 -7.96 10.17
C THR A 56 1.25 -6.98 10.67
N SER A 57 2.25 -6.64 9.82
CA SER A 57 3.28 -5.66 10.18
C SER A 57 2.66 -4.31 10.56
N LYS A 58 3.17 -3.72 11.65
CA LYS A 58 2.79 -2.37 12.11
C LYS A 58 3.53 -1.25 11.37
N THR A 59 4.46 -1.62 10.50
CA THR A 59 5.22 -0.69 9.66
C THR A 59 5.10 -1.16 8.22
N TYR A 60 4.44 -0.38 7.39
CA TYR A 60 4.21 -0.69 5.98
C TYR A 60 3.88 0.57 5.20
N SER A 61 3.92 0.48 3.90
CA SER A 61 3.33 1.48 3.01
C SER A 61 2.33 0.84 2.05
N ILE A 62 1.32 1.60 1.68
CA ILE A 62 0.40 1.28 0.59
C ILE A 62 0.60 2.34 -0.48
N GLU A 63 0.80 1.91 -1.71
CA GLU A 63 0.86 2.81 -2.87
C GLU A 63 -0.13 2.34 -3.92
N LEU A 64 -0.75 3.29 -4.61
CA LEU A 64 -1.68 3.02 -5.71
C LEU A 64 -1.82 4.24 -6.62
N TRP A 65 -2.17 3.98 -7.86
CA TRP A 65 -2.70 4.97 -8.78
C TRP A 65 -4.21 4.90 -8.76
N LEU A 66 -4.86 6.05 -8.60
CA LEU A 66 -6.30 6.19 -8.51
C LEU A 66 -6.81 7.13 -9.61
N TYR A 67 -7.83 6.70 -10.35
CA TYR A 67 -8.52 7.52 -11.33
C TYR A 67 -10.01 7.50 -11.03
N ILE A 68 -10.58 8.62 -10.64
CA ILE A 68 -12.00 8.75 -10.29
C ILE A 68 -12.72 9.43 -11.44
N ASN A 69 -13.71 8.75 -12.02
CA ASN A 69 -14.57 9.31 -13.06
C ASN A 69 -15.61 10.26 -12.47
N THR A 70 -16.35 9.76 -11.47
CA THR A 70 -17.41 10.49 -10.79
C THR A 70 -17.36 10.23 -9.29
N LEU A 71 -17.69 11.25 -8.50
CA LEU A 71 -17.78 11.10 -7.05
C LEU A 71 -18.97 10.22 -6.66
N PRO A 72 -18.86 9.41 -5.61
CA PRO A 72 -19.96 8.61 -5.13
C PRO A 72 -21.04 9.48 -4.50
N LYS A 73 -22.27 8.99 -4.47
CA LYS A 73 -23.40 9.69 -3.81
C LYS A 73 -23.34 9.60 -2.29
N THR A 74 -22.65 8.63 -1.76
CA THR A 74 -22.45 8.38 -0.33
C THR A 74 -20.99 8.03 -0.06
N GLU A 75 -20.55 8.15 1.18
CA GLU A 75 -19.22 7.69 1.59
C GLU A 75 -18.98 6.24 1.15
N THR A 76 -17.97 6.01 0.32
CA THR A 76 -17.70 4.71 -0.31
C THR A 76 -16.22 4.35 -0.14
N ALA A 77 -15.95 3.10 0.21
CA ALA A 77 -14.59 2.62 0.33
C ALA A 77 -13.94 2.48 -1.06
N ILE A 78 -12.73 3.00 -1.21
CA ILE A 78 -11.81 2.61 -2.29
C ILE A 78 -11.31 1.20 -2.00
N PHE A 79 -10.77 1.00 -0.78
CA PHE A 79 -10.48 -0.31 -0.24
C PHE A 79 -10.68 -0.34 1.29
N SER A 80 -10.89 -1.53 1.82
CA SER A 80 -10.94 -1.78 3.26
C SER A 80 -10.38 -3.15 3.60
N TYR A 81 -9.89 -3.31 4.82
CA TYR A 81 -9.51 -4.62 5.37
C TYR A 81 -10.74 -5.25 6.03
N SER A 82 -11.10 -6.46 5.61
CA SER A 82 -12.31 -7.15 6.04
C SER A 82 -11.96 -8.59 6.48
N PRO A 83 -12.52 -9.13 7.55
CA PRO A 83 -13.63 -8.58 8.34
C PRO A 83 -13.26 -7.55 9.41
N SER A 84 -11.98 -7.39 9.76
CA SER A 84 -11.54 -6.54 10.89
C SER A 84 -11.92 -5.06 10.74
N GLN A 85 -12.11 -4.60 9.50
CA GLN A 85 -12.34 -3.18 9.16
C GLN A 85 -11.32 -2.24 9.83
N SER A 86 -10.13 -2.76 10.13
CA SER A 86 -9.09 -2.06 10.88
C SER A 86 -8.53 -0.85 10.11
N VAL A 87 -8.54 -0.94 8.78
CA VAL A 87 -7.99 0.07 7.88
C VAL A 87 -8.90 0.24 6.68
N SER A 88 -9.21 1.47 6.31
CA SER A 88 -9.94 1.78 5.08
C SER A 88 -9.49 3.10 4.46
N LEU A 89 -9.51 3.14 3.14
CA LEU A 89 -9.40 4.35 2.34
C LEU A 89 -10.76 4.60 1.70
N ILE A 90 -11.39 5.71 2.03
CA ILE A 90 -12.75 6.04 1.62
C ILE A 90 -12.78 7.39 0.93
N ILE A 91 -13.71 7.55 0.01
CA ILE A 91 -14.04 8.83 -0.60
C ILE A 91 -15.49 9.19 -0.35
N ASP A 92 -15.76 10.47 -0.13
CA ASP A 92 -17.08 11.00 0.11
C ASP A 92 -17.60 11.87 -1.07
N PRO A 93 -18.89 12.28 -1.06
CA PRO A 93 -19.45 13.16 -2.08
C PRO A 93 -18.82 14.56 -2.16
N HIS A 94 -18.13 14.98 -1.10
CA HIS A 94 -17.47 16.29 -1.02
C HIS A 94 -16.02 16.26 -1.54
N ASN A 95 -15.61 15.16 -2.19
CA ASN A 95 -14.27 14.96 -2.72
C ASN A 95 -13.17 14.96 -1.64
N ILE A 96 -13.46 14.32 -0.51
CA ILE A 96 -12.53 14.11 0.58
C ILE A 96 -12.15 12.64 0.61
N LEU A 97 -10.89 12.35 0.33
CA LEU A 97 -10.31 11.02 0.50
C LEU A 97 -9.81 10.89 1.94
N THR A 98 -10.34 9.94 2.66
CA THR A 98 -10.06 9.75 4.08
C THR A 98 -9.44 8.38 4.30
N PHE A 99 -8.23 8.35 4.89
CA PHE A 99 -7.65 7.15 5.45
C PHE A 99 -8.00 7.08 6.93
N LYS A 100 -8.74 6.09 7.32
CA LYS A 100 -9.22 5.94 8.70
C LYS A 100 -9.19 4.51 9.17
N ASN A 101 -9.21 4.38 10.50
CA ASN A 101 -9.71 3.19 11.16
C ASN A 101 -11.24 3.32 11.25
N THR A 102 -11.96 2.29 10.80
CA THR A 102 -13.42 2.34 10.68
C THR A 102 -14.14 2.45 12.03
N GLN A 103 -13.49 2.04 13.12
CA GLN A 103 -14.11 2.02 14.44
C GLN A 103 -14.07 3.37 15.18
N ARG A 104 -13.28 4.36 14.72
CA ARG A 104 -13.23 5.72 15.32
C ARG A 104 -13.07 6.79 14.26
N LYS A 105 -14.14 7.56 14.04
CA LYS A 105 -14.18 8.66 13.07
C LYS A 105 -13.23 9.83 13.38
N GLU A 106 -12.78 9.96 14.62
CA GLU A 106 -12.06 11.14 15.12
C GLU A 106 -10.56 11.19 14.72
N GLN A 107 -9.99 10.06 14.31
CA GLN A 107 -8.56 9.98 13.96
C GLN A 107 -8.43 9.49 12.53
N SER A 108 -8.49 10.42 11.62
CA SER A 108 -8.38 10.14 10.17
C SER A 108 -7.44 11.13 9.51
N MET A 109 -6.71 10.67 8.50
CA MET A 109 -5.92 11.52 7.60
C MET A 109 -6.74 11.80 6.36
N LYS A 110 -6.66 13.02 5.83
CA LYS A 110 -7.55 13.49 4.76
C LYS A 110 -6.77 14.14 3.62
N ILE A 111 -7.18 13.84 2.41
CA ILE A 111 -6.80 14.57 1.21
C ILE A 111 -8.08 15.21 0.64
N THR A 112 -8.10 16.51 0.50
CA THR A 112 -9.23 17.25 -0.06
C THR A 112 -8.98 17.60 -1.52
N ASN A 113 -10.06 17.74 -2.30
CA ASN A 113 -10.01 18.20 -3.68
C ASN A 113 -9.14 17.33 -4.59
N ILE A 114 -9.34 16.00 -4.54
CA ILE A 114 -8.66 15.09 -5.46
C ILE A 114 -9.08 15.42 -6.89
N PRO A 115 -8.12 15.58 -7.80
CA PRO A 115 -8.43 15.80 -9.22
C PRO A 115 -9.21 14.62 -9.80
N LEU A 116 -10.38 14.91 -10.38
CA LEU A 116 -11.19 13.92 -11.08
C LEU A 116 -10.70 13.74 -12.52
N ARG A 117 -11.01 12.57 -13.11
CA ARG A 117 -10.72 12.22 -14.51
C ARG A 117 -9.26 12.35 -14.90
N ARG A 118 -8.38 12.10 -13.92
CA ARG A 118 -6.94 11.93 -14.15
C ARG A 118 -6.37 10.94 -13.14
N TRP A 119 -5.27 10.32 -13.51
CA TRP A 119 -4.51 9.48 -12.60
C TRP A 119 -3.83 10.31 -11.51
N VAL A 120 -4.01 9.90 -10.27
CA VAL A 120 -3.40 10.48 -9.07
C VAL A 120 -2.64 9.40 -8.32
N TYR A 121 -1.38 9.65 -8.00
CA TYR A 121 -0.57 8.72 -7.24
C TYR A 121 -0.73 8.96 -5.75
N ILE A 122 -1.22 7.97 -5.03
CA ILE A 122 -1.44 8.01 -3.58
C ILE A 122 -0.46 7.07 -2.90
N VAL A 123 0.23 7.56 -1.88
CA VAL A 123 1.05 6.73 -0.98
C VAL A 123 0.62 7.00 0.46
N ILE A 124 0.49 5.93 1.23
CA ILE A 124 0.13 5.95 2.65
C ILE A 124 1.23 5.19 3.39
N ASN A 125 2.03 5.91 4.15
CA ASN A 125 3.02 5.35 5.06
C ASN A 125 2.39 5.16 6.44
N VAL A 126 2.50 3.96 6.99
CA VAL A 126 2.04 3.64 8.35
C VAL A 126 3.21 3.13 9.17
N LYS A 127 3.53 3.83 10.26
CA LYS A 127 4.56 3.43 11.23
C LYS A 127 3.94 3.42 12.63
N TYR A 128 3.57 2.23 13.11
CA TYR A 128 2.82 2.08 14.35
C TYR A 128 1.50 2.85 14.30
N ASN A 129 1.44 3.99 14.98
CA ASN A 129 0.28 4.88 15.01
C ASN A 129 0.48 6.18 14.21
N LEU A 130 1.65 6.39 13.63
CA LEU A 130 1.91 7.52 12.76
C LEU A 130 1.53 7.15 11.34
N VAL A 131 0.79 8.03 10.68
CA VAL A 131 0.40 7.92 9.28
C VAL A 131 0.79 9.17 8.53
N GLU A 132 1.33 8.98 7.34
CA GLU A 132 1.64 10.06 6.40
C GLU A 132 0.96 9.73 5.07
N MET A 133 0.27 10.70 4.50
CA MET A 133 -0.37 10.58 3.19
C MET A 133 0.31 11.51 2.18
N TYR A 134 0.64 10.93 1.05
CA TYR A 134 1.25 11.63 -0.07
C TYR A 134 0.33 11.57 -1.28
N MET A 135 0.30 12.64 -2.05
CA MET A 135 -0.36 12.74 -3.33
C MET A 135 0.59 13.33 -4.37
N ASP A 136 0.74 12.65 -5.51
CA ASP A 136 1.60 13.08 -6.62
C ASP A 136 3.04 13.45 -6.16
N GLY A 137 3.60 12.65 -5.23
CA GLY A 137 4.96 12.86 -4.71
C GLY A 137 5.10 13.95 -3.65
N LYS A 138 4.00 14.49 -3.12
CA LYS A 138 4.01 15.55 -2.08
C LYS A 138 3.29 15.05 -0.83
N LEU A 139 3.85 15.32 0.35
CA LEU A 139 3.17 15.11 1.62
C LEU A 139 1.96 16.05 1.70
N VAL A 140 0.78 15.49 1.95
CA VAL A 140 -0.49 16.23 2.02
C VAL A 140 -1.03 16.29 3.44
N ASP A 141 -0.94 15.17 4.17
CA ASP A 141 -1.40 15.10 5.55
C ASP A 141 -0.56 14.11 6.35
N SER A 142 -0.42 14.37 7.65
CA SER A 142 0.28 13.46 8.56
C SER A 142 -0.27 13.60 9.98
N GLY A 143 -0.33 12.48 10.70
CA GLY A 143 -0.84 12.51 12.06
C GLY A 143 -0.82 11.13 12.72
N LYS A 144 -1.40 11.07 13.91
CA LYS A 144 -1.49 9.85 14.70
C LYS A 144 -2.88 9.25 14.59
N ILE A 145 -2.95 7.95 14.31
CA ILE A 145 -4.15 7.12 14.43
C ILE A 145 -3.99 6.27 15.69
N SER A 146 -5.08 5.95 16.39
CA SER A 146 -5.00 5.10 17.59
C SER A 146 -4.32 3.77 17.30
N SER A 147 -3.23 3.49 18.03
CA SER A 147 -2.41 2.28 17.87
C SER A 147 -3.16 0.98 18.16
N ARG A 148 -4.23 1.05 18.96
CA ARG A 148 -5.00 -0.13 19.39
C ARG A 148 -5.60 -0.89 18.19
N TYR A 149 -5.77 -0.24 17.03
CA TYR A 149 -6.49 -0.77 15.88
C TYR A 149 -5.59 -1.19 14.70
N ILE A 150 -4.42 -0.60 14.56
CA ILE A 150 -3.41 -1.12 13.63
C ILE A 150 -2.94 -2.51 14.08
N ASN A 151 -3.12 -2.81 15.37
CA ASN A 151 -2.82 -4.10 15.96
C ASN A 151 -3.90 -5.18 15.71
N SER A 152 -5.03 -4.83 15.12
CA SER A 152 -6.14 -5.77 14.86
C SER A 152 -6.14 -6.37 13.46
N ILE A 153 -5.15 -6.07 12.62
CA ILE A 153 -5.00 -6.71 11.32
C ILE A 153 -4.63 -8.18 11.53
N SER A 154 -5.45 -9.07 11.00
CA SER A 154 -5.29 -10.51 11.06
C SER A 154 -4.88 -11.10 9.71
N TYR A 155 -4.29 -12.29 9.73
CA TYR A 155 -4.06 -13.07 8.49
C TYR A 155 -5.38 -13.50 7.83
N GLU A 156 -6.47 -13.52 8.57
CA GLU A 156 -7.82 -13.84 8.07
C GLU A 156 -8.46 -12.66 7.32
N ASP A 157 -7.88 -11.47 7.43
CA ASP A 157 -8.36 -10.31 6.70
C ASP A 157 -8.08 -10.43 5.20
N SER A 158 -8.92 -9.75 4.43
CA SER A 158 -8.74 -9.55 3.00
C SER A 158 -8.85 -8.06 2.67
N ILE A 159 -8.14 -7.62 1.64
CA ILE A 159 -8.36 -6.29 1.06
C ILE A 159 -9.58 -6.40 0.16
N THR A 160 -10.66 -5.72 0.51
CA THR A 160 -11.88 -5.62 -0.28
C THR A 160 -11.98 -4.25 -0.93
N PHE A 161 -12.46 -4.21 -2.17
CA PHE A 161 -12.65 -2.97 -2.93
C PHE A 161 -14.13 -2.62 -2.96
N GLY A 162 -14.45 -1.33 -2.83
CA GLY A 162 -15.82 -0.86 -2.91
C GLY A 162 -16.32 -0.73 -4.35
N SER A 163 -17.63 -0.45 -4.50
CA SER A 163 -18.24 -0.18 -5.80
C SER A 163 -18.29 1.32 -6.04
N ILE A 164 -17.38 1.82 -6.86
CA ILE A 164 -17.23 3.23 -7.22
C ILE A 164 -16.86 3.34 -8.71
N ASP A 165 -17.27 4.41 -9.36
CA ASP A 165 -16.88 4.72 -10.74
C ASP A 165 -15.44 5.26 -10.79
N ALA A 166 -14.50 4.35 -10.63
CA ALA A 166 -13.07 4.63 -10.55
C ALA A 166 -12.23 3.46 -11.07
N TYR A 167 -10.95 3.73 -11.30
CA TYR A 167 -9.93 2.72 -11.61
C TYR A 167 -8.81 2.78 -10.57
N ILE A 168 -8.25 1.63 -10.24
CA ILE A 168 -6.98 1.51 -9.52
C ILE A 168 -5.96 0.82 -10.42
N ALA A 169 -4.73 1.29 -10.37
CA ALA A 169 -3.58 0.66 -11.01
C ALA A 169 -2.40 0.56 -10.04
N GLY A 170 -1.56 -0.46 -10.23
CA GLY A 170 -0.29 -0.60 -9.54
C GLY A 170 -0.38 -0.58 -8.02
N MET A 171 -1.45 -1.12 -7.43
CA MET A 171 -1.56 -1.17 -5.97
C MET A 171 -0.55 -2.14 -5.38
N ASN A 172 0.30 -1.63 -4.49
CA ASN A 172 1.28 -2.42 -3.74
C ASN A 172 1.15 -2.15 -2.24
N ARG A 173 1.42 -3.18 -1.44
CA ARG A 173 1.66 -3.06 -0.01
C ARG A 173 3.09 -3.49 0.29
N ASN A 174 3.92 -2.52 0.63
CA ASN A 174 5.34 -2.74 0.94
C ASN A 174 5.52 -2.97 2.44
N THR A 175 6.46 -3.83 2.81
CA THR A 175 6.81 -4.12 4.20
C THR A 175 7.67 -3.04 4.87
N LYS A 176 8.01 -1.99 4.11
CA LYS A 176 8.82 -0.84 4.55
C LYS A 176 8.11 0.45 4.23
N LEU A 177 8.48 1.51 4.93
CA LEU A 177 8.07 2.87 4.56
C LEU A 177 8.78 3.26 3.27
N LEU A 178 8.09 4.01 2.44
CA LEU A 178 8.69 4.66 1.28
C LEU A 178 9.16 6.07 1.70
N ASP A 179 10.43 6.36 1.47
CA ASP A 179 10.95 7.71 1.65
C ASP A 179 10.49 8.64 0.52
N LEU A 180 10.58 9.94 0.75
CA LEU A 180 10.09 10.95 -0.18
C LEU A 180 10.77 10.90 -1.56
N GLU A 181 12.05 10.55 -1.60
CA GLU A 181 12.79 10.44 -2.87
C GLU A 181 12.28 9.27 -3.68
N THR A 182 12.10 8.10 -3.05
CA THR A 182 11.51 6.90 -3.65
C THR A 182 10.10 7.17 -4.16
N ILE A 183 9.24 7.84 -3.35
CA ILE A 183 7.88 8.20 -3.74
C ILE A 183 7.88 9.10 -5.00
N ARG A 184 8.75 10.13 -5.04
CA ARG A 184 8.87 11.02 -6.20
C ARG A 184 9.39 10.29 -7.43
N LYS A 185 10.42 9.46 -7.27
CA LYS A 185 10.99 8.68 -8.37
C LYS A 185 9.95 7.76 -9.00
N GLN A 186 9.16 7.07 -8.17
CA GLN A 186 8.11 6.18 -8.63
C GLN A 186 7.00 6.97 -9.34
N TYR A 187 6.55 8.10 -8.76
CA TYR A 187 5.56 8.97 -9.38
C TYR A 187 5.98 9.42 -10.79
N TYR A 188 7.23 9.91 -10.96
CA TYR A 188 7.69 10.39 -12.27
C TYR A 188 7.88 9.27 -13.27
N LYS A 189 8.32 8.09 -12.81
CA LYS A 189 8.49 6.91 -13.67
C LYS A 189 7.14 6.45 -14.24
N ASP A 190 6.16 6.21 -13.38
CA ASP A 190 4.91 5.57 -13.79
C ASP A 190 3.90 6.56 -14.41
N LYS A 191 4.06 7.87 -14.13
CA LYS A 191 3.20 8.90 -14.71
C LYS A 191 3.20 8.91 -16.23
N ASN A 192 4.32 8.58 -16.85
CA ASN A 192 4.43 8.53 -18.30
C ASN A 192 3.75 7.28 -18.87
N ASP A 193 3.81 6.16 -18.15
CA ASP A 193 3.23 4.89 -18.58
C ASP A 193 1.69 4.88 -18.51
N LEU A 194 1.10 5.68 -17.61
CA LEU A 194 -0.35 5.79 -17.42
C LEU A 194 -1.04 6.85 -18.29
N ARG A 195 -0.28 7.61 -19.09
CA ARG A 195 -0.85 8.62 -20.01
C ARG A 195 -1.33 8.03 -21.33
N HIS A 196 -1.05 6.76 -21.57
CA HIS A 196 -1.45 6.00 -22.75
C HIS A 196 -2.46 4.92 -22.35
#